data_c675b9a136ccc3155196eddfb5485a5b
#
_entry.id   c675b9a136ccc3155196eddfb5485a5b
#
_cell.length_a   1.000
_cell.length_b   1.000
_cell.length_c   1.000
_cell.angle_alpha   90.00
_cell.angle_beta   90.00
_cell.angle_gamma   90.00
#
_symmetry.space_group_name_H-M   'P 1'
#
loop_
_entity.id
_entity.type
_entity.pdbx_description
1 polymer ?
#
loop_
_entity_poly.entity_id
_entity_poly.type
_entity_poly.pdbx_seq_one_letter_code
_entity_poly.pdbx_strand_id
1 'polypeptide(L)'
;LVYNDDGSTYVKSYSSGNAKRKYLMTDNSGTHQVYCVESGIDFNTGNTYTSKSGQNSSYFKNLPTDAQFGVMMALMYGWHEGKSSPVAGTNADDYAYATQSIIWEYQQQLRTSPADLHSANGIPADMYYSSIKGRPAEKCYNWILSQMADHYTIPSFAARNQSKANTYTLKYNPDTQKYSLTIEDTNNTLSNIKFSASGISVSRSGNKYTFTSDKMITSPVTVSAQKQVNLNTDDMLIWGCVGKQTMISGASDPVYFYFKIDTETYGTGHIKKTSEDGVVSGIKFNISGNGVNKTVTTKADGTVDIQLMPGIYSVAE
;
A
#
# COMPACT_ATOMS: atom_id res chain seq x y z
N LEU A 1 22.63 -10.24 -26.41
CA LEU A 1 22.05 -8.99 -25.97
C LEU A 1 22.83 -7.86 -26.63
N VAL A 2 22.15 -7.05 -27.41
CA VAL A 2 22.76 -5.88 -28.07
C VAL A 2 22.00 -4.66 -27.61
N TYR A 3 22.75 -3.65 -27.28
CA TYR A 3 22.28 -2.40 -26.75
C TYR A 3 22.46 -1.31 -27.81
N ASN A 4 21.49 -0.41 -27.92
CA ASN A 4 21.58 0.77 -28.76
C ASN A 4 21.58 2.04 -27.89
N ASP A 5 22.29 3.05 -28.32
CA ASP A 5 22.45 4.32 -27.58
C ASP A 5 21.15 5.12 -27.42
N ASP A 6 20.08 4.78 -28.15
CA ASP A 6 18.76 5.39 -28.06
C ASP A 6 17.86 4.77 -26.98
N GLY A 7 18.39 3.82 -26.18
CA GLY A 7 17.63 3.10 -25.17
C GLY A 7 16.81 1.93 -25.70
N SER A 8 16.93 1.60 -26.98
CA SER A 8 16.33 0.39 -27.56
C SER A 8 17.24 -0.81 -27.31
N THR A 9 16.64 -1.99 -27.21
CA THR A 9 17.34 -3.22 -26.85
C THR A 9 16.92 -4.39 -27.69
N TYR A 10 17.77 -5.40 -27.74
CA TYR A 10 17.44 -6.70 -28.27
C TYR A 10 16.89 -7.61 -27.20
N VAL A 11 15.92 -8.40 -27.59
CA VAL A 11 15.35 -9.43 -26.72
C VAL A 11 16.03 -10.75 -26.97
N LYS A 12 16.44 -11.41 -25.89
CA LYS A 12 16.90 -12.77 -25.91
C LYS A 12 15.85 -13.67 -25.27
N SER A 13 15.26 -14.61 -26.03
CA SER A 13 14.39 -15.62 -25.46
C SER A 13 15.20 -16.81 -24.96
N TYR A 14 14.82 -17.35 -23.83
CA TYR A 14 15.25 -18.66 -23.35
C TYR A 14 14.09 -19.62 -23.53
N SER A 15 14.28 -20.64 -24.34
CA SER A 15 13.32 -21.72 -24.49
C SER A 15 13.86 -22.95 -23.79
N SER A 16 13.20 -23.41 -22.76
CA SER A 16 13.35 -24.78 -22.29
C SER A 16 12.34 -25.62 -23.02
N GLY A 17 12.66 -26.23 -24.12
CA GLY A 17 11.79 -27.06 -24.98
C GLY A 17 10.38 -27.28 -24.45
N ASN A 18 9.33 -27.09 -25.19
CA ASN A 18 7.93 -27.16 -24.80
C ASN A 18 7.33 -25.89 -24.15
N ALA A 19 7.34 -24.76 -24.85
CA ALA A 19 6.53 -23.54 -24.56
C ALA A 19 6.82 -22.78 -23.26
N LYS A 20 7.71 -23.23 -22.39
CA LYS A 20 8.16 -22.49 -21.22
C LYS A 20 9.24 -21.51 -21.65
N ARG A 21 8.88 -20.25 -21.83
CA ARG A 21 9.81 -19.23 -22.30
C ARG A 21 10.02 -18.17 -21.23
N LYS A 22 11.30 -17.88 -20.95
CA LYS A 22 11.74 -16.71 -20.20
C LYS A 22 12.33 -15.73 -21.19
N TYR A 23 11.89 -14.50 -21.14
CA TYR A 23 12.37 -13.45 -22.01
C TYR A 23 13.17 -12.45 -21.21
N LEU A 24 14.29 -12.01 -21.77
CA LEU A 24 15.17 -11.02 -21.16
C LEU A 24 15.36 -9.86 -22.13
N MET A 25 15.32 -8.65 -21.62
CA MET A 25 15.76 -7.44 -22.27
C MET A 25 16.97 -6.87 -21.56
N THR A 26 17.90 -6.30 -22.31
CA THR A 26 19.04 -5.59 -21.74
C THR A 26 19.09 -4.19 -22.32
N ASP A 27 19.26 -3.23 -21.44
CA ASP A 27 19.53 -1.83 -21.75
C ASP A 27 20.74 -1.33 -20.95
N ASN A 28 20.93 -0.01 -20.90
CA ASN A 28 22.03 0.62 -20.12
C ASN A 28 21.96 0.35 -18.63
N SER A 29 20.77 0.08 -18.09
CA SER A 29 20.57 -0.18 -16.66
C SER A 29 20.82 -1.64 -16.29
N GLY A 30 20.83 -2.55 -17.26
CA GLY A 30 21.06 -3.98 -17.03
C GLY A 30 20.17 -4.91 -17.81
N THR A 31 20.04 -6.14 -17.30
CA THR A 31 19.18 -7.18 -17.87
C THR A 31 17.89 -7.30 -17.06
N HIS A 32 16.76 -7.23 -17.75
CA HIS A 32 15.42 -7.26 -17.19
C HIS A 32 14.69 -8.52 -17.63
N GLN A 33 14.10 -9.24 -16.67
CA GLN A 33 13.10 -10.25 -17.01
C GLN A 33 11.87 -9.53 -17.52
N VAL A 34 11.35 -9.96 -18.68
CA VAL A 34 10.16 -9.37 -19.29
C VAL A 34 9.09 -10.41 -19.50
N TYR A 35 7.85 -9.96 -19.47
CA TYR A 35 6.65 -10.75 -19.69
C TYR A 35 5.82 -10.20 -20.83
N CYS A 36 5.16 -11.09 -21.55
CA CYS A 36 4.22 -10.76 -22.61
C CYS A 36 2.94 -10.15 -22.03
N VAL A 37 2.47 -9.04 -22.58
CA VAL A 37 1.21 -8.40 -22.15
C VAL A 37 0.17 -8.26 -23.24
N GLU A 38 0.40 -8.85 -24.42
CA GLU A 38 -0.56 -8.94 -25.52
C GLU A 38 -0.68 -10.40 -25.95
N SER A 39 -1.74 -11.07 -25.50
CA SER A 39 -1.99 -12.45 -25.91
C SER A 39 -2.36 -12.52 -27.39
N GLY A 40 -1.80 -13.50 -28.10
CA GLY A 40 -2.07 -13.74 -29.51
C GLY A 40 -1.18 -12.95 -30.48
N ILE A 41 -0.27 -12.11 -29.98
CA ILE A 41 0.74 -11.46 -30.81
C ILE A 41 2.07 -12.17 -30.64
N ASP A 42 2.71 -12.52 -31.78
CA ASP A 42 3.96 -13.26 -31.76
C ASP A 42 5.13 -12.43 -31.25
N PHE A 43 5.91 -13.03 -30.38
CA PHE A 43 7.19 -12.53 -29.96
C PHE A 43 8.30 -13.15 -30.83
N ASN A 44 9.14 -12.30 -31.41
CA ASN A 44 10.30 -12.72 -32.18
C ASN A 44 11.60 -12.14 -31.57
N THR A 45 12.60 -13.00 -31.38
CA THR A 45 13.93 -12.55 -30.96
C THR A 45 14.63 -11.75 -32.07
N GLY A 46 15.57 -10.88 -31.68
CA GLY A 46 16.37 -10.09 -32.63
C GLY A 46 15.72 -8.78 -33.07
N ASN A 47 14.51 -8.44 -32.56
CA ASN A 47 13.91 -7.13 -32.76
C ASN A 47 14.42 -6.13 -31.71
N THR A 48 14.47 -4.86 -32.10
CA THR A 48 14.77 -3.75 -31.22
C THR A 48 13.49 -3.22 -30.60
N TYR A 49 13.49 -3.07 -29.29
CA TYR A 49 12.37 -2.57 -28.51
C TYR A 49 12.73 -1.22 -27.89
N THR A 50 11.75 -0.34 -27.75
CA THR A 50 11.87 0.92 -27.03
C THR A 50 11.16 0.80 -25.69
N SER A 51 11.85 1.15 -24.60
CA SER A 51 11.25 1.15 -23.27
C SER A 51 10.62 2.50 -22.94
N LYS A 52 9.52 2.46 -22.18
CA LYS A 52 8.88 3.63 -21.57
C LYS A 52 8.50 3.28 -20.14
N SER A 53 8.57 4.26 -19.23
CA SER A 53 7.99 4.12 -17.90
C SER A 53 6.54 3.63 -18.02
N GLY A 54 6.17 2.61 -17.26
CA GLY A 54 4.84 2.03 -17.31
C GLY A 54 3.73 3.04 -17.04
N GLN A 55 3.97 4.00 -16.16
CA GLN A 55 3.05 5.09 -15.86
C GLN A 55 2.78 6.02 -17.07
N ASN A 56 3.68 6.07 -18.04
CA ASN A 56 3.59 6.90 -19.24
C ASN A 56 3.16 6.12 -20.49
N SER A 57 3.06 4.79 -20.41
CA SER A 57 2.64 3.95 -21.52
C SER A 57 1.13 4.06 -21.76
N SER A 58 0.73 4.40 -22.98
CA SER A 58 -0.69 4.38 -23.38
C SER A 58 -1.27 2.97 -23.29
N TYR A 59 -0.49 1.96 -23.64
CA TYR A 59 -0.91 0.56 -23.53
C TYR A 59 -1.36 0.23 -22.10
N PHE A 60 -0.49 0.47 -21.11
CA PHE A 60 -0.79 0.13 -19.73
C PHE A 60 -1.94 0.96 -19.15
N LYS A 61 -1.97 2.27 -19.48
CA LYS A 61 -3.05 3.18 -19.02
C LYS A 61 -4.43 2.80 -19.55
N ASN A 62 -4.51 2.17 -20.72
CA ASN A 62 -5.76 1.76 -21.34
C ASN A 62 -6.27 0.40 -20.82
N LEU A 63 -5.48 -0.35 -20.06
CA LEU A 63 -5.98 -1.52 -19.36
C LEU A 63 -7.00 -1.11 -18.29
N PRO A 64 -8.04 -1.92 -18.03
CA PRO A 64 -8.91 -1.75 -16.86
C PRO A 64 -8.10 -1.66 -15.56
N THR A 65 -8.61 -0.93 -14.59
CA THR A 65 -7.88 -0.66 -13.32
C THR A 65 -7.52 -1.95 -12.57
N ASP A 66 -8.41 -2.93 -12.56
CA ASP A 66 -8.17 -4.25 -11.97
C ASP A 66 -7.09 -5.05 -12.72
N ALA A 67 -7.05 -4.93 -14.05
CA ALA A 67 -6.00 -5.54 -14.86
C ALA A 67 -4.63 -4.88 -14.62
N GLN A 68 -4.58 -3.54 -14.57
CA GLN A 68 -3.34 -2.81 -14.20
C GLN A 68 -2.83 -3.27 -12.83
N PHE A 69 -3.75 -3.33 -11.87
CA PHE A 69 -3.45 -3.73 -10.50
C PHE A 69 -2.95 -5.17 -10.43
N GLY A 70 -3.66 -6.11 -11.06
CA GLY A 70 -3.32 -7.53 -11.05
C GLY A 70 -2.01 -7.84 -11.76
N VAL A 71 -1.72 -7.17 -12.88
CA VAL A 71 -0.45 -7.30 -13.60
C VAL A 71 0.72 -6.82 -12.72
N MET A 72 0.60 -5.65 -12.07
CA MET A 72 1.64 -5.15 -11.17
C MET A 72 1.89 -6.12 -10.00
N MET A 73 0.83 -6.64 -9.39
CA MET A 73 0.94 -7.62 -8.30
C MET A 73 1.56 -8.94 -8.76
N ALA A 74 1.19 -9.43 -9.96
CA ALA A 74 1.78 -10.63 -10.53
C ALA A 74 3.26 -10.44 -10.83
N LEU A 75 3.68 -9.26 -11.27
CA LEU A 75 5.09 -8.92 -11.43
C LEU A 75 5.84 -8.85 -10.10
N MET A 76 5.24 -8.26 -9.06
CA MET A 76 5.87 -8.19 -7.73
C MET A 76 6.15 -9.56 -7.13
N TYR A 77 5.19 -10.47 -7.22
CA TYR A 77 5.26 -11.80 -6.62
C TYR A 77 5.72 -12.88 -7.57
N GLY A 78 5.89 -12.55 -8.84
CA GLY A 78 6.33 -13.46 -9.88
C GLY A 78 7.84 -13.69 -9.92
N TRP A 79 8.26 -14.46 -10.90
CA TRP A 79 9.66 -14.77 -11.09
C TRP A 79 10.45 -13.59 -11.65
N HIS A 80 11.65 -13.39 -11.12
CA HIS A 80 12.65 -12.44 -11.61
C HIS A 80 13.96 -13.17 -11.90
N GLU A 81 14.78 -12.61 -12.80
CA GLU A 81 16.08 -13.17 -13.14
C GLU A 81 16.96 -13.37 -11.89
N GLY A 82 17.61 -14.53 -11.85
CA GLY A 82 18.45 -14.90 -10.71
C GLY A 82 17.73 -15.39 -9.47
N LYS A 83 16.38 -15.39 -9.44
CA LYS A 83 15.60 -15.90 -8.31
C LYS A 83 15.26 -17.38 -8.50
N SER A 84 15.43 -18.16 -7.45
CA SER A 84 14.87 -19.51 -7.37
C SER A 84 13.38 -19.47 -7.06
N SER A 85 12.66 -20.55 -7.41
CA SER A 85 11.27 -20.67 -7.00
C SER A 85 11.15 -20.74 -5.46
N PRO A 86 10.19 -20.03 -4.85
CA PRO A 86 9.92 -20.12 -3.42
C PRO A 86 9.16 -21.40 -3.04
N VAL A 87 8.71 -22.18 -4.02
CA VAL A 87 7.84 -23.36 -3.83
C VAL A 87 8.65 -24.63 -3.97
N ALA A 88 8.63 -25.49 -2.96
CA ALA A 88 9.36 -26.77 -2.98
C ALA A 88 8.90 -27.68 -4.13
N GLY A 89 9.87 -28.29 -4.80
CA GLY A 89 9.65 -29.21 -5.92
C GLY A 89 9.27 -28.50 -7.24
N THR A 90 9.59 -27.21 -7.36
CA THR A 90 9.44 -26.41 -8.57
C THR A 90 10.76 -25.72 -8.90
N ASN A 91 10.89 -25.23 -10.12
CA ASN A 91 12.07 -24.51 -10.59
C ASN A 91 11.72 -23.12 -11.12
N ALA A 92 12.73 -22.37 -11.57
CA ALA A 92 12.56 -21.01 -12.08
C ALA A 92 11.65 -20.95 -13.35
N ASP A 93 11.66 -22.00 -14.19
CA ASP A 93 10.80 -22.06 -15.37
C ASP A 93 9.33 -22.25 -14.99
N ASP A 94 9.06 -23.10 -14.01
CA ASP A 94 7.71 -23.30 -13.46
C ASP A 94 7.17 -21.99 -12.87
N TYR A 95 8.03 -21.27 -12.17
CA TYR A 95 7.67 -19.99 -11.54
C TYR A 95 7.43 -18.88 -12.58
N ALA A 96 8.30 -18.76 -13.59
CA ALA A 96 8.15 -17.81 -14.69
C ALA A 96 6.88 -18.09 -15.51
N TYR A 97 6.58 -19.36 -15.76
CA TYR A 97 5.39 -19.75 -16.52
C TYR A 97 4.10 -19.46 -15.76
N ALA A 98 4.08 -19.73 -14.46
CA ALA A 98 2.97 -19.38 -13.59
C ALA A 98 2.73 -17.86 -13.58
N THR A 99 3.80 -17.05 -13.47
CA THR A 99 3.74 -15.59 -13.53
C THR A 99 3.12 -15.11 -14.84
N GLN A 100 3.60 -15.64 -15.98
CA GLN A 100 3.08 -15.27 -17.30
C GLN A 100 1.61 -15.62 -17.46
N SER A 101 1.17 -16.76 -16.93
CA SER A 101 -0.24 -17.19 -17.01
C SER A 101 -1.15 -16.20 -16.27
N ILE A 102 -0.77 -15.79 -15.06
CA ILE A 102 -1.53 -14.82 -14.26
C ILE A 102 -1.59 -13.46 -14.96
N ILE A 103 -0.47 -12.99 -15.54
CA ILE A 103 -0.43 -11.72 -16.29
C ILE A 103 -1.43 -11.76 -17.45
N TRP A 104 -1.49 -12.83 -18.21
CA TRP A 104 -2.44 -12.97 -19.32
C TRP A 104 -3.89 -13.05 -18.83
N GLU A 105 -4.16 -13.72 -17.72
CA GLU A 105 -5.51 -13.77 -17.13
C GLU A 105 -6.04 -12.36 -16.80
N TYR A 106 -5.23 -11.53 -16.18
CA TYR A 106 -5.59 -10.15 -15.90
C TYR A 106 -5.69 -9.29 -17.16
N GLN A 107 -4.75 -9.43 -18.08
CA GLN A 107 -4.72 -8.66 -19.33
C GLN A 107 -5.95 -8.98 -20.20
N GLN A 108 -6.39 -10.24 -20.25
CA GLN A 108 -7.58 -10.68 -20.98
C GLN A 108 -8.89 -10.53 -20.17
N GLN A 109 -8.82 -9.95 -18.97
CA GLN A 109 -9.95 -9.79 -18.05
C GLN A 109 -10.63 -11.11 -17.65
N LEU A 110 -9.90 -12.22 -17.67
CA LEU A 110 -10.34 -13.49 -17.10
C LEU A 110 -10.26 -13.50 -15.58
N ARG A 111 -9.58 -12.49 -15.00
CA ARG A 111 -9.38 -12.33 -13.58
C ARG A 111 -9.48 -10.87 -13.19
N THR A 112 -10.31 -10.56 -12.19
CA THR A 112 -10.44 -9.22 -11.61
C THR A 112 -9.88 -9.11 -10.20
N SER A 113 -9.70 -10.27 -9.54
CA SER A 113 -9.03 -10.37 -8.24
C SER A 113 -8.27 -11.71 -8.14
N PRO A 114 -7.38 -11.92 -7.15
CA PRO A 114 -6.68 -13.19 -6.99
C PRO A 114 -7.58 -14.41 -6.85
N ALA A 115 -8.80 -14.25 -6.34
CA ALA A 115 -9.75 -15.35 -6.13
C ALA A 115 -10.75 -15.55 -7.28
N ASP A 116 -10.85 -14.58 -8.20
CA ASP A 116 -11.89 -14.55 -9.22
C ASP A 116 -11.31 -14.93 -10.59
N LEU A 117 -11.64 -16.11 -11.06
CA LEU A 117 -11.30 -16.59 -12.40
C LEU A 117 -12.59 -16.93 -13.15
N HIS A 118 -12.85 -16.24 -14.27
CA HIS A 118 -14.08 -16.35 -15.03
C HIS A 118 -13.82 -16.25 -16.54
N SER A 119 -14.79 -16.65 -17.35
CA SER A 119 -14.74 -16.46 -18.80
C SER A 119 -15.07 -15.02 -19.15
N ALA A 120 -14.33 -14.44 -20.09
CA ALA A 120 -14.54 -13.07 -20.55
C ALA A 120 -14.18 -12.93 -22.03
N ASN A 121 -14.83 -12.01 -22.72
CA ASN A 121 -14.52 -11.67 -24.12
C ASN A 121 -14.49 -12.88 -25.09
N GLY A 122 -15.31 -13.90 -24.82
CA GLY A 122 -15.32 -15.14 -25.62
C GLY A 122 -14.17 -16.11 -25.32
N ILE A 123 -13.35 -15.81 -24.31
CA ILE A 123 -12.23 -16.63 -23.88
C ILE A 123 -12.64 -17.45 -22.65
N PRO A 124 -12.42 -18.79 -22.65
CA PRO A 124 -12.71 -19.64 -21.49
C PRO A 124 -11.84 -19.25 -20.28
N ALA A 125 -12.39 -19.37 -19.07
CA ALA A 125 -11.70 -19.08 -17.82
C ALA A 125 -10.38 -19.84 -17.67
N ASP A 126 -10.32 -21.07 -18.13
CA ASP A 126 -9.16 -21.96 -18.00
C ASP A 126 -8.16 -21.88 -19.16
N MET A 127 -8.31 -20.92 -20.07
CA MET A 127 -7.48 -20.80 -21.28
C MET A 127 -5.98 -20.89 -20.97
N TYR A 128 -5.50 -20.17 -19.95
CA TYR A 128 -4.09 -20.22 -19.55
C TYR A 128 -3.84 -21.23 -18.43
N TYR A 129 -4.75 -21.36 -17.50
CA TYR A 129 -4.65 -22.29 -16.39
C TYR A 129 -4.58 -23.76 -16.84
N SER A 130 -5.32 -24.17 -17.86
CA SER A 130 -5.32 -25.55 -18.38
C SER A 130 -3.92 -26.03 -18.78
N SER A 131 -3.04 -25.12 -19.22
CA SER A 131 -1.67 -25.42 -19.62
C SER A 131 -0.73 -25.74 -18.46
N ILE A 132 -1.08 -25.32 -17.23
CA ILE A 132 -0.28 -25.53 -16.01
C ILE A 132 -0.93 -26.52 -15.03
N LYS A 133 -2.21 -26.79 -15.19
CA LYS A 133 -2.97 -27.69 -14.32
C LYS A 133 -2.32 -29.09 -14.21
N GLY A 134 -2.14 -29.58 -12.99
CA GLY A 134 -1.49 -30.86 -12.70
C GLY A 134 0.04 -30.85 -12.89
N ARG A 135 0.66 -29.72 -13.21
CA ARG A 135 2.10 -29.56 -13.39
C ARG A 135 2.76 -28.83 -12.21
N PRO A 136 4.09 -28.90 -12.04
CA PRO A 136 4.77 -28.15 -10.98
C PRO A 136 4.48 -26.65 -11.00
N ALA A 137 4.30 -26.04 -12.18
CA ALA A 137 3.95 -24.63 -12.34
C ALA A 137 2.62 -24.24 -11.66
N GLU A 138 1.67 -25.16 -11.49
CA GLU A 138 0.43 -24.91 -10.76
C GLU A 138 0.67 -24.57 -9.30
N LYS A 139 1.68 -25.16 -8.66
CA LYS A 139 2.05 -24.84 -7.28
C LYS A 139 2.54 -23.39 -7.18
N CYS A 140 3.36 -22.96 -8.13
CA CYS A 140 3.83 -21.58 -8.20
C CYS A 140 2.67 -20.60 -8.46
N TYR A 141 1.77 -20.94 -9.36
CA TYR A 141 0.57 -20.17 -9.68
C TYR A 141 -0.30 -19.93 -8.43
N ASN A 142 -0.61 -20.99 -7.70
CA ASN A 142 -1.40 -20.90 -6.47
C ASN A 142 -0.66 -20.10 -5.38
N TRP A 143 0.65 -20.26 -5.28
CA TRP A 143 1.46 -19.50 -4.34
C TRP A 143 1.45 -18.00 -4.68
N ILE A 144 1.66 -17.61 -5.95
CA ILE A 144 1.62 -16.20 -6.37
C ILE A 144 0.25 -15.60 -6.03
N LEU A 145 -0.85 -16.27 -6.38
CA LEU A 145 -2.20 -15.79 -6.11
C LEU A 145 -2.46 -15.64 -4.61
N SER A 146 -1.95 -16.55 -3.78
CA SER A 146 -2.09 -16.41 -2.32
C SER A 146 -1.31 -15.22 -1.77
N GLN A 147 -0.08 -14.96 -2.28
CA GLN A 147 0.69 -13.78 -1.90
C GLN A 147 0.00 -12.48 -2.35
N MET A 148 -0.56 -12.47 -3.56
CA MET A 148 -1.35 -11.35 -4.07
C MET A 148 -2.58 -11.09 -3.20
N ALA A 149 -3.30 -12.12 -2.77
CA ALA A 149 -4.47 -12.01 -1.90
C ALA A 149 -4.12 -11.45 -0.52
N ASP A 150 -3.04 -11.97 0.08
CA ASP A 150 -2.53 -11.47 1.37
C ASP A 150 -2.11 -10.00 1.25
N HIS A 151 -1.42 -9.65 0.19
CA HIS A 151 -0.99 -8.27 -0.06
C HIS A 151 -2.18 -7.34 -0.29
N TYR A 152 -3.20 -7.83 -0.98
CA TYR A 152 -4.43 -7.09 -1.24
C TYR A 152 -5.23 -6.79 0.04
N THR A 153 -5.16 -7.62 1.06
CA THR A 153 -5.85 -7.40 2.33
C THR A 153 -5.24 -6.19 3.06
N ILE A 154 -6.05 -5.18 3.34
CA ILE A 154 -5.65 -3.97 4.07
C ILE A 154 -6.23 -3.97 5.49
N PRO A 155 -5.69 -3.17 6.43
CA PRO A 155 -6.28 -3.05 7.77
C PRO A 155 -7.76 -2.65 7.71
N SER A 156 -8.56 -3.23 8.61
CA SER A 156 -10.03 -3.05 8.63
C SER A 156 -10.45 -1.59 8.85
N PHE A 157 -9.59 -0.77 9.44
CA PHE A 157 -9.83 0.66 9.67
C PHE A 157 -9.47 1.55 8.47
N ALA A 158 -8.90 0.99 7.40
CA ALA A 158 -8.44 1.74 6.24
C ALA A 158 -9.34 1.53 5.01
N ALA A 159 -9.25 2.43 4.06
CA ALA A 159 -9.94 2.37 2.77
C ALA A 159 -8.94 2.46 1.62
N ARG A 160 -9.20 1.76 0.50
CA ARG A 160 -8.37 1.83 -0.70
C ARG A 160 -8.49 3.15 -1.45
N ASN A 161 -9.62 3.83 -1.27
CA ASN A 161 -9.88 5.12 -1.89
C ASN A 161 -9.85 6.21 -0.82
N GLN A 162 -8.99 7.22 -1.03
CA GLN A 162 -8.83 8.35 -0.12
C GLN A 162 -10.15 9.10 0.14
N SER A 163 -11.04 9.19 -0.86
CA SER A 163 -12.34 9.86 -0.71
C SER A 163 -13.30 9.09 0.21
N LYS A 164 -13.08 7.78 0.39
CA LYS A 164 -13.87 6.90 1.25
C LYS A 164 -13.19 6.64 2.61
N ALA A 165 -12.08 7.32 2.89
CA ALA A 165 -11.32 7.14 4.12
C ALA A 165 -12.10 7.69 5.32
N ASN A 166 -12.31 6.85 6.33
CA ASN A 166 -12.92 7.23 7.60
C ASN A 166 -11.99 8.15 8.41
N THR A 167 -12.58 9.02 9.21
CA THR A 167 -11.86 9.88 10.16
C THR A 167 -11.93 9.26 11.55
N TYR A 168 -10.78 9.23 12.23
CA TYR A 168 -10.61 8.72 13.59
C TYR A 168 -10.08 9.84 14.47
N THR A 169 -10.77 10.11 15.59
CA THR A 169 -10.45 11.21 16.50
C THR A 169 -9.57 10.71 17.65
N LEU A 170 -8.37 11.25 17.75
CA LEU A 170 -7.46 10.97 18.86
C LEU A 170 -7.95 11.75 20.09
N LYS A 171 -8.00 11.07 21.24
CA LYS A 171 -8.39 11.64 22.52
C LYS A 171 -7.18 12.23 23.24
N TYR A 172 -7.37 13.38 23.86
CA TYR A 172 -6.35 14.00 24.69
C TYR A 172 -6.21 13.31 26.03
N ASN A 173 -4.98 13.02 26.40
CA ASN A 173 -4.63 12.53 27.73
C ASN A 173 -3.90 13.65 28.51
N PRO A 174 -4.52 14.22 29.55
CA PRO A 174 -3.94 15.32 30.29
C PRO A 174 -2.67 14.96 31.07
N ASP A 175 -2.50 13.68 31.44
CA ASP A 175 -1.33 13.23 32.19
C ASP A 175 -0.09 13.14 31.32
N THR A 176 -0.26 12.72 30.07
CA THR A 176 0.84 12.64 29.08
C THR A 176 0.94 13.86 28.18
N GLN A 177 -0.07 14.72 28.18
CA GLN A 177 -0.22 15.88 27.30
C GLN A 177 -0.17 15.50 25.80
N LYS A 178 -0.65 14.30 25.45
CA LYS A 178 -0.68 13.76 24.10
C LYS A 178 -2.08 13.35 23.70
N TYR A 179 -2.31 13.37 22.40
CA TYR A 179 -3.50 12.79 21.79
C TYR A 179 -3.22 11.38 21.37
N SER A 180 -4.10 10.43 21.64
CA SER A 180 -3.92 9.05 21.27
C SER A 180 -5.22 8.33 20.97
N LEU A 181 -5.13 7.31 20.11
CA LEU A 181 -6.20 6.37 19.83
C LEU A 181 -5.60 5.01 19.47
N THR A 182 -6.12 3.95 20.06
CA THR A 182 -5.79 2.58 19.67
C THR A 182 -6.94 1.98 18.88
N ILE A 183 -6.63 1.48 17.68
CA ILE A 183 -7.59 0.82 16.78
C ILE A 183 -7.14 -0.62 16.57
N GLU A 184 -8.08 -1.55 16.65
CA GLU A 184 -7.85 -2.96 16.36
C GLU A 184 -8.10 -3.24 14.88
N ASP A 185 -7.12 -3.88 14.23
CA ASP A 185 -7.28 -4.40 12.88
C ASP A 185 -7.91 -5.80 12.92
N THR A 186 -9.20 -5.89 12.65
CA THR A 186 -9.95 -7.16 12.62
C THR A 186 -9.65 -8.02 11.40
N ASN A 187 -9.00 -7.46 10.38
CA ASN A 187 -8.51 -8.21 9.22
C ASN A 187 -7.18 -8.94 9.51
N ASN A 188 -6.57 -8.70 10.68
CA ASN A 188 -5.30 -9.28 11.08
C ASN A 188 -4.19 -9.11 10.03
N THR A 189 -4.07 -7.92 9.47
CA THR A 189 -3.03 -7.58 8.50
C THR A 189 -1.67 -7.54 9.21
N LEU A 190 -1.01 -8.70 9.29
CA LEU A 190 0.22 -8.87 10.09
C LEU A 190 1.48 -8.32 9.41
N SER A 191 1.42 -7.89 8.17
CA SER A 191 2.54 -7.29 7.43
C SER A 191 3.04 -6.01 8.10
N ASN A 192 4.33 -5.71 7.93
CA ASN A 192 4.85 -4.39 8.27
C ASN A 192 4.20 -3.34 7.36
N ILE A 193 3.77 -2.24 7.96
CA ILE A 193 3.10 -1.15 7.26
C ILE A 193 3.90 0.13 7.46
N LYS A 194 4.17 0.83 6.36
CA LYS A 194 4.71 2.19 6.39
C LYS A 194 3.56 3.17 6.31
N PHE A 195 3.40 3.98 7.35
CA PHE A 195 2.43 5.07 7.41
C PHE A 195 3.12 6.39 7.05
N SER A 196 2.43 7.22 6.29
CA SER A 196 2.89 8.56 5.92
C SER A 196 1.85 9.59 6.33
N ALA A 197 2.15 10.31 7.42
CA ALA A 197 1.38 11.45 7.89
C ALA A 197 2.29 12.36 8.72
N SER A 198 2.18 13.66 8.52
CA SER A 198 2.93 14.64 9.31
C SER A 198 2.34 14.77 10.72
N GLY A 199 3.20 14.72 11.74
CA GLY A 199 2.80 14.91 13.14
C GLY A 199 2.05 13.74 13.79
N ILE A 200 1.95 12.59 13.10
CA ILE A 200 1.35 11.37 13.63
C ILE A 200 2.43 10.31 13.80
N SER A 201 2.54 9.79 15.00
CA SER A 201 3.35 8.61 15.30
C SER A 201 2.47 7.37 15.40
N VAL A 202 2.99 6.22 14.96
CA VAL A 202 2.26 4.95 14.97
C VAL A 202 3.10 3.91 15.68
N SER A 203 2.50 3.21 16.62
CA SER A 203 3.05 2.00 17.22
C SER A 203 2.08 0.84 17.06
N ARG A 204 2.60 -0.38 17.09
CA ARG A 204 1.80 -1.60 16.91
C ARG A 204 2.12 -2.65 17.96
N SER A 205 1.08 -3.31 18.46
CA SER A 205 1.18 -4.50 19.30
C SER A 205 0.15 -5.53 18.83
N GLY A 206 0.62 -6.61 18.23
CA GLY A 206 -0.25 -7.60 17.58
C GLY A 206 -1.06 -6.97 16.43
N ASN A 207 -2.39 -7.04 16.52
CA ASN A 207 -3.31 -6.44 15.58
C ASN A 207 -3.83 -5.04 16.02
N LYS A 208 -3.26 -4.47 17.10
CA LYS A 208 -3.64 -3.14 17.60
C LYS A 208 -2.64 -2.09 17.16
N TYR A 209 -3.14 -1.04 16.57
CA TYR A 209 -2.37 0.14 16.12
C TYR A 209 -2.71 1.31 17.01
N THR A 210 -1.69 1.93 17.64
CA THR A 210 -1.85 3.14 18.44
C THR A 210 -1.28 4.32 17.69
N PHE A 211 -2.15 5.27 17.39
CA PHE A 211 -1.83 6.53 16.74
C PHE A 211 -1.70 7.62 17.81
N THR A 212 -0.63 8.42 17.74
CA THR A 212 -0.38 9.49 18.70
C THR A 212 0.00 10.78 17.99
N SER A 213 -0.39 11.91 18.58
CA SER A 213 0.03 13.25 18.18
C SER A 213 0.38 14.08 19.41
N ASP A 214 1.48 14.83 19.33
CA ASP A 214 1.87 15.79 20.39
C ASP A 214 1.13 17.11 20.29
N LYS A 215 0.39 17.35 19.21
CA LYS A 215 -0.32 18.60 18.94
C LYS A 215 -1.76 18.35 18.55
N MET A 216 -2.61 19.30 18.86
CA MET A 216 -3.97 19.34 18.36
C MET A 216 -3.97 19.47 16.83
N ILE A 217 -4.80 18.68 16.18
CA ILE A 217 -5.02 18.70 14.72
C ILE A 217 -6.31 19.49 14.47
N THR A 218 -6.19 20.62 13.79
CA THR A 218 -7.31 21.53 13.53
C THR A 218 -8.14 21.16 12.30
N SER A 219 -7.62 20.29 11.46
CA SER A 219 -8.32 19.74 10.28
C SER A 219 -7.86 18.31 10.06
N PRO A 220 -8.75 17.38 9.68
CA PRO A 220 -8.38 15.98 9.49
C PRO A 220 -7.20 15.80 8.55
N VAL A 221 -6.16 15.11 9.01
CA VAL A 221 -4.96 14.76 8.25
C VAL A 221 -5.18 13.41 7.59
N THR A 222 -4.98 13.33 6.27
CA THR A 222 -4.98 12.05 5.57
C THR A 222 -3.69 11.30 5.85
N VAL A 223 -3.83 10.09 6.36
CA VAL A 223 -2.75 9.12 6.47
C VAL A 223 -2.79 8.24 5.24
N SER A 224 -1.70 8.20 4.49
CA SER A 224 -1.49 7.21 3.44
C SER A 224 -0.57 6.11 3.95
N ALA A 225 -0.80 4.89 3.51
CA ALA A 225 -0.01 3.76 3.95
C ALA A 225 0.14 2.70 2.86
N GLN A 226 1.24 1.95 2.96
CA GLN A 226 1.55 0.79 2.13
C GLN A 226 2.14 -0.33 2.99
N LYS A 227 1.93 -1.57 2.58
CA LYS A 227 2.68 -2.68 3.16
C LYS A 227 4.15 -2.60 2.74
N GLN A 228 5.05 -2.86 3.68
CA GLN A 228 6.46 -3.02 3.38
C GLN A 228 6.70 -4.47 2.98
N VAL A 229 6.97 -4.68 1.71
CA VAL A 229 7.36 -5.99 1.18
C VAL A 229 8.85 -5.96 0.84
N ASN A 230 9.56 -7.00 1.24
CA ASN A 230 10.97 -7.17 0.90
C ASN A 230 11.09 -7.84 -0.48
N LEU A 231 10.52 -7.17 -1.49
CA LEU A 231 10.56 -7.59 -2.88
C LEU A 231 11.34 -6.54 -3.67
N ASN A 232 12.08 -6.99 -4.68
CA ASN A 232 12.71 -6.08 -5.63
C ASN A 232 11.59 -5.42 -6.44
N THR A 233 11.31 -4.17 -6.13
CA THR A 233 10.44 -3.32 -6.93
C THR A 233 11.34 -2.44 -7.79
N ASP A 234 11.64 -2.92 -9.00
CA ASP A 234 12.27 -2.10 -10.02
C ASP A 234 11.21 -1.23 -10.70
N ASP A 235 11.63 -0.13 -11.32
CA ASP A 235 10.71 0.70 -12.08
C ASP A 235 10.02 -0.13 -13.17
N MET A 236 8.70 -0.03 -13.22
CA MET A 236 7.92 -0.71 -14.24
C MET A 236 8.19 -0.09 -15.61
N LEU A 237 8.65 -0.91 -16.55
CA LEU A 237 8.92 -0.52 -17.92
C LEU A 237 8.04 -1.30 -18.89
N ILE A 238 7.49 -0.60 -19.87
CA ILE A 238 6.80 -1.18 -21.03
C ILE A 238 7.74 -1.09 -22.23
N TRP A 239 7.95 -2.22 -22.86
CA TRP A 239 8.82 -2.39 -24.01
C TRP A 239 7.98 -2.63 -25.27
N GLY A 240 8.03 -1.71 -26.20
CA GLY A 240 7.25 -1.73 -27.42
C GLY A 240 8.12 -1.85 -28.68
N CYS A 241 7.64 -2.62 -29.65
CA CYS A 241 8.17 -2.71 -31.00
C CYS A 241 6.98 -2.80 -31.96
N VAL A 242 6.98 -1.98 -33.03
CA VAL A 242 5.86 -1.92 -33.98
C VAL A 242 5.59 -3.29 -34.60
N GLY A 243 4.33 -3.74 -34.52
CA GLY A 243 3.88 -5.03 -35.06
C GLY A 243 4.43 -6.26 -34.32
N LYS A 244 4.97 -6.07 -33.12
CA LYS A 244 5.46 -7.14 -32.25
C LYS A 244 4.79 -7.05 -30.89
N GLN A 245 4.86 -8.14 -30.16
CA GLN A 245 4.32 -8.23 -28.80
C GLN A 245 4.90 -7.15 -27.89
N THR A 246 4.04 -6.45 -27.17
CA THR A 246 4.42 -5.56 -26.07
C THR A 246 4.86 -6.41 -24.88
N MET A 247 5.94 -5.98 -24.23
CA MET A 247 6.51 -6.64 -23.07
C MET A 247 6.51 -5.71 -21.87
N ILE A 248 6.52 -6.28 -20.66
CA ILE A 248 6.57 -5.56 -19.40
C ILE A 248 7.66 -6.12 -18.50
N SER A 249 8.34 -5.25 -17.76
CA SER A 249 9.30 -5.59 -16.72
C SER A 249 9.15 -4.68 -15.51
N GLY A 250 9.76 -5.10 -14.39
CA GLY A 250 9.70 -4.36 -13.13
C GLY A 250 8.31 -4.37 -12.52
N ALA A 251 8.21 -3.92 -11.29
CA ALA A 251 6.94 -3.80 -10.57
C ALA A 251 7.01 -2.68 -9.56
N SER A 252 5.94 -1.90 -9.46
CA SER A 252 5.69 -1.00 -8.34
C SER A 252 4.52 -1.51 -7.52
N ASP A 253 4.56 -1.31 -6.21
CA ASP A 253 3.46 -1.71 -5.34
C ASP A 253 2.22 -0.83 -5.63
N PRO A 254 1.11 -1.41 -6.13
CA PRO A 254 -0.10 -0.66 -6.42
C PRO A 254 -1.01 -0.49 -5.20
N VAL A 255 -0.71 -1.13 -4.07
CA VAL A 255 -1.62 -1.21 -2.91
C VAL A 255 -1.36 -0.07 -1.95
N TYR A 256 -2.06 1.03 -2.16
CA TYR A 256 -2.19 2.09 -1.17
C TYR A 256 -3.48 1.95 -0.39
N PHE A 257 -3.48 2.44 0.85
CA PHE A 257 -4.69 2.57 1.65
C PHE A 257 -4.62 3.82 2.53
N TYR A 258 -5.81 4.29 2.93
CA TYR A 258 -5.99 5.62 3.50
C TYR A 258 -6.96 5.59 4.66
N PHE A 259 -6.72 6.44 5.63
CA PHE A 259 -7.66 6.86 6.66
C PHE A 259 -7.33 8.30 7.06
N LYS A 260 -8.17 8.92 7.87
CA LYS A 260 -7.97 10.28 8.33
C LYS A 260 -7.89 10.30 9.85
N ILE A 261 -7.07 11.19 10.35
CA ILE A 261 -6.91 11.43 11.80
C ILE A 261 -7.19 12.89 12.08
N ASP A 262 -7.99 13.13 13.10
CA ASP A 262 -8.12 14.40 13.77
C ASP A 262 -7.90 14.24 15.29
N THR A 263 -8.08 15.29 16.06
CA THR A 263 -8.01 15.26 17.51
C THR A 263 -9.24 15.91 18.12
N GLU A 264 -9.55 15.50 19.34
CA GLU A 264 -10.47 16.29 20.16
C GLU A 264 -9.98 17.74 20.23
N THR A 265 -10.92 18.68 20.17
CA THR A 265 -10.62 20.12 20.27
C THR A 265 -10.63 20.52 21.73
N TYR A 266 -9.52 21.11 22.18
CA TYR A 266 -9.40 21.70 23.51
C TYR A 266 -9.20 23.20 23.40
N GLY A 267 -9.84 23.95 24.30
CA GLY A 267 -9.59 25.35 24.56
C GLY A 267 -8.81 25.52 25.86
N THR A 268 -8.21 26.67 26.04
CA THR A 268 -7.57 27.04 27.29
C THR A 268 -8.54 27.89 28.11
N GLY A 269 -8.95 27.40 29.28
CA GLY A 269 -9.65 28.17 30.30
C GLY A 269 -8.63 28.97 31.11
N HIS A 270 -8.79 30.28 31.15
CA HIS A 270 -7.94 31.17 31.92
C HIS A 270 -8.70 31.62 33.17
N ILE A 271 -8.15 31.37 34.35
CA ILE A 271 -8.70 31.82 35.61
C ILE A 271 -7.72 32.84 36.21
N LYS A 272 -8.24 34.03 36.64
CA LYS A 272 -7.48 35.00 37.35
C LYS A 272 -8.16 35.33 38.69
N LYS A 273 -7.48 35.03 39.77
CA LYS A 273 -7.89 35.42 41.13
C LYS A 273 -7.55 36.87 41.37
N THR A 274 -8.50 37.63 41.90
CA THR A 274 -8.30 38.96 42.48
C THR A 274 -8.78 38.93 43.91
N SER A 275 -8.11 39.65 44.80
CA SER A 275 -8.47 39.75 46.22
C SER A 275 -8.10 41.12 46.79
N GLU A 276 -8.90 41.67 47.68
CA GLU A 276 -8.67 42.97 48.33
C GLU A 276 -7.45 42.94 49.28
N ASP A 277 -7.14 41.79 49.84
CA ASP A 277 -5.98 41.58 50.71
C ASP A 277 -4.69 41.23 49.95
N GLY A 278 -4.76 41.16 48.62
CA GLY A 278 -3.63 40.86 47.75
C GLY A 278 -3.25 39.37 47.73
N VAL A 279 -3.95 38.47 48.41
CA VAL A 279 -3.66 37.05 48.40
C VAL A 279 -4.25 36.40 47.16
N VAL A 280 -3.41 36.16 46.17
CA VAL A 280 -3.82 35.59 44.87
C VAL A 280 -3.07 34.32 44.49
N SER A 281 -1.93 34.05 45.14
CA SER A 281 -1.08 32.89 44.88
C SER A 281 -1.48 31.69 45.74
N GLY A 282 -1.40 30.50 45.18
CA GLY A 282 -1.68 29.23 45.90
C GLY A 282 -3.17 28.94 46.12
N ILE A 283 -4.06 29.74 45.56
CA ILE A 283 -5.50 29.55 45.68
C ILE A 283 -5.93 28.37 44.82
N LYS A 284 -6.72 27.47 45.39
CA LYS A 284 -7.21 26.27 44.72
C LYS A 284 -8.58 26.48 44.15
N PHE A 285 -8.75 26.15 42.90
CA PHE A 285 -10.05 26.10 42.22
C PHE A 285 -10.38 24.67 41.83
N ASN A 286 -11.56 24.19 42.18
CA ASN A 286 -12.12 22.97 41.68
C ASN A 286 -12.94 23.24 40.42
N ILE A 287 -12.58 22.58 39.32
CA ILE A 287 -13.25 22.69 38.02
C ILE A 287 -13.97 21.41 37.75
N SER A 288 -15.30 21.47 37.65
CA SER A 288 -16.15 20.30 37.41
C SER A 288 -17.13 20.55 36.28
N GLY A 289 -17.42 19.50 35.48
CA GLY A 289 -18.32 19.55 34.33
C GLY A 289 -17.75 18.77 33.16
N ASN A 290 -18.62 18.35 32.25
CA ASN A 290 -18.26 17.63 31.01
C ASN A 290 -17.25 16.50 31.22
N GLY A 291 -17.42 15.71 32.30
CA GLY A 291 -16.51 14.60 32.67
C GLY A 291 -15.22 15.00 33.35
N VAL A 292 -14.98 16.29 33.56
CA VAL A 292 -13.81 16.84 34.30
C VAL A 292 -14.18 17.03 35.75
N ASN A 293 -13.27 16.63 36.66
CA ASN A 293 -13.26 17.04 38.08
C ASN A 293 -11.79 17.21 38.50
N LYS A 294 -11.29 18.43 38.43
CA LYS A 294 -9.88 18.73 38.58
C LYS A 294 -9.66 19.97 39.47
N THR A 295 -8.72 19.87 40.41
CA THR A 295 -8.27 20.99 41.19
C THR A 295 -7.05 21.62 40.55
N VAL A 296 -7.06 22.93 40.34
CA VAL A 296 -5.93 23.72 39.84
C VAL A 296 -5.54 24.76 40.90
N THR A 297 -4.28 25.23 40.86
CA THR A 297 -3.75 26.16 41.86
C THR A 297 -3.15 27.36 41.15
N THR A 298 -3.49 28.55 41.61
CA THR A 298 -3.00 29.80 41.03
C THR A 298 -1.51 30.00 41.26
N LYS A 299 -0.84 30.57 40.25
CA LYS A 299 0.55 31.03 40.30
C LYS A 299 0.69 32.32 41.13
N ALA A 300 1.92 32.81 41.27
CA ALA A 300 2.23 34.03 42.03
C ALA A 300 1.50 35.28 41.50
N ASP A 301 1.16 35.33 40.22
CA ASP A 301 0.41 36.41 39.59
C ASP A 301 -1.12 36.22 39.66
N GLY A 302 -1.57 35.22 40.41
CA GLY A 302 -2.99 34.90 40.56
C GLY A 302 -3.62 34.18 39.36
N THR A 303 -2.84 33.82 38.37
CA THR A 303 -3.36 33.13 37.17
C THR A 303 -3.22 31.62 37.24
N VAL A 304 -4.11 30.90 36.56
CA VAL A 304 -3.96 29.49 36.22
C VAL A 304 -4.69 29.17 34.92
N ASP A 305 -4.04 28.38 34.10
CA ASP A 305 -4.57 27.90 32.83
C ASP A 305 -4.93 26.42 32.92
N ILE A 306 -6.03 26.04 32.30
CA ILE A 306 -6.46 24.64 32.19
C ILE A 306 -6.95 24.35 30.79
N GLN A 307 -6.53 23.21 30.25
CA GLN A 307 -7.05 22.70 28.98
C GLN A 307 -8.40 22.04 29.21
N LEU A 308 -9.42 22.48 28.50
CA LEU A 308 -10.80 21.99 28.61
C LEU A 308 -11.41 21.78 27.26
N MET A 309 -12.21 20.71 27.12
CA MET A 309 -13.06 20.53 25.93
C MET A 309 -14.14 21.65 25.94
N PRO A 310 -14.68 22.02 24.75
CA PRO A 310 -15.82 22.92 24.70
C PRO A 310 -16.98 22.36 25.54
N GLY A 311 -17.53 23.19 26.43
CA GLY A 311 -18.60 22.75 27.33
C GLY A 311 -18.87 23.80 28.45
N ILE A 312 -19.77 23.42 29.37
CA ILE A 312 -20.12 24.21 30.55
C ILE A 312 -19.42 23.59 31.75
N TYR A 313 -18.72 24.41 32.50
CA TYR A 313 -17.98 24.02 33.67
C TYR A 313 -18.34 24.91 34.89
N SER A 314 -18.42 24.28 36.06
CA SER A 314 -18.45 25.00 37.33
C SER A 314 -17.03 25.17 37.84
N VAL A 315 -16.73 26.38 38.32
CA VAL A 315 -15.47 26.74 38.96
C VAL A 315 -15.77 27.18 40.39
N ALA A 316 -15.24 26.46 41.36
CA ALA A 316 -15.42 26.75 42.78
C ALA A 316 -14.05 26.92 43.45
N GLU A 317 -13.91 27.99 44.26
CA GLU A 317 -12.75 28.24 45.10
C GLU A 317 -12.78 27.37 46.38
#